data_42d1c74ebbf30c4ad9a97c9f099ff78d
#
_entry.id   42d1c74ebbf30c4ad9a97c9f099ff78d
#
_cell.length_a   1.000
_cell.length_b   1.000
_cell.length_c   1.000
_cell.angle_alpha   90.00
_cell.angle_beta   90.00
_cell.angle_gamma   90.00
#
_symmetry.space_group_name_H-M   'P 1'
#
loop_
_entity.id
_entity.type
_entity.pdbx_description
1 polymer ?
#
loop_
_entity_poly.entity_id
_entity_poly.type
_entity_poly.pdbx_seq_one_letter_code
_entity_poly.pdbx_strand_id
1 'polypeptide(L)' 'MTVIPFPNTARRDSRLRGIEQCLDSLAAEAGDMGLDLLAHLIAVARCEASEALEHDRRHGS' A
#
# COMPACT_ATOMS: atom_id res chain seq x y z
N MET A 1 20.33 -4.50 18.49
CA MET A 1 19.47 -3.63 17.99
C MET A 1 18.22 -3.48 18.78
N THR A 2 17.74 -2.42 18.74
CA THR A 2 16.64 -2.12 19.55
C THR A 2 15.34 -2.25 18.87
N VAL A 3 14.44 -2.77 19.56
CA VAL A 3 13.17 -2.92 19.02
C VAL A 3 12.29 -1.82 19.48
N ILE A 4 11.46 -1.37 18.60
CA ILE A 4 10.56 -0.35 18.94
C ILE A 4 9.48 -0.90 19.80
N PRO A 5 9.30 -0.39 20.94
CA PRO A 5 8.32 -0.93 21.85
C PRO A 5 6.91 -0.53 21.52
N PHE A 6 6.73 0.51 20.77
CA PHE A 6 5.38 0.92 20.53
C PHE A 6 4.76 0.22 19.39
N PRO A 7 3.46 0.16 19.33
CA PRO A 7 2.78 -0.47 18.21
C PRO A 7 3.08 0.18 16.90
N ASN A 8 3.46 1.39 16.88
CA ASN A 8 3.82 2.01 15.63
C ASN A 8 2.72 2.03 14.61
N THR A 9 1.54 2.24 15.07
CA THR A 9 0.43 2.34 14.17
C THR A 9 0.65 3.43 13.13
N ALA A 10 1.14 4.56 13.58
CA ALA A 10 1.39 5.66 12.68
C ALA A 10 2.45 5.32 11.67
N ARG A 11 3.47 4.59 12.11
CA ARG A 11 4.53 4.20 11.22
C ARG A 11 4.03 3.22 10.17
N ARG A 12 3.22 2.29 10.60
CA ARG A 12 2.65 1.33 9.69
C ARG A 12 1.74 2.02 8.69
N ASP A 13 0.93 2.98 9.14
CA ASP A 13 0.10 3.77 8.27
C ASP A 13 0.93 4.46 7.20
N SER A 14 1.99 5.09 7.63
CA SER A 14 2.85 5.82 6.73
C SER A 14 3.44 4.90 5.67
N ARG A 15 3.87 3.73 6.08
CA ARG A 15 4.44 2.79 5.15
C ARG A 15 3.41 2.26 4.17
N LEU A 16 2.22 1.99 4.66
CA LEU A 16 1.15 1.53 3.79
C LEU A 16 0.77 2.58 2.77
N ARG A 17 0.74 3.83 3.19
CA ARG A 17 0.44 4.90 2.24
C ARG A 17 1.53 5.02 1.19
N GLY A 18 2.77 4.82 1.60
CA GLY A 18 3.87 4.83 0.64
C GLY A 18 3.73 3.72 -0.36
N ILE A 19 3.35 2.53 0.11
CA ILE A 19 3.13 1.41 -0.77
C ILE A 19 2.00 1.72 -1.75
N GLU A 20 0.92 2.28 -1.25
CA GLU A 20 -0.19 2.66 -2.10
C GLU A 20 0.24 3.60 -3.21
N GLN A 21 1.01 4.60 -2.86
CA GLN A 21 1.46 5.57 -3.84
C GLN A 21 2.40 4.96 -4.87
N CYS A 22 3.28 4.09 -4.41
CA CYS A 22 4.17 3.40 -5.32
C CYS A 22 3.40 2.52 -6.29
N LEU A 23 2.44 1.79 -5.78
CA LEU A 23 1.64 0.93 -6.63
C LEU A 23 0.84 1.74 -7.63
N ASP A 24 0.34 2.88 -7.19
CA ASP A 24 -0.39 3.75 -8.08
C ASP A 24 0.47 4.21 -9.25
N SER A 25 1.69 4.63 -8.95
CA SER A 25 2.62 5.05 -9.98
C SER A 25 2.98 3.90 -10.92
N LEU A 26 3.20 2.73 -10.35
CA LEU A 26 3.56 1.58 -11.15
C LEU A 26 2.42 1.16 -12.07
N ALA A 27 1.21 1.24 -11.56
CA ALA A 27 0.06 0.90 -12.39
C ALA A 27 -0.05 1.84 -13.58
N ALA A 28 0.16 3.12 -13.34
CA ALA A 28 0.11 4.09 -14.42
C ALA A 28 1.19 3.81 -15.44
N GLU A 29 2.38 3.50 -14.98
CA GLU A 29 3.48 3.21 -15.87
C GLU A 29 3.22 1.96 -16.69
N ALA A 30 2.72 0.93 -16.04
CA ALA A 30 2.41 -0.30 -16.75
C ALA A 30 1.34 -0.06 -17.81
N GLY A 31 0.36 0.77 -17.48
CA GLY A 31 -0.67 1.13 -18.44
C GLY A 31 -0.10 1.86 -19.63
N ASP A 32 0.83 2.78 -19.39
CA ASP A 32 1.47 3.51 -20.47
C ASP A 32 2.25 2.60 -21.40
N MET A 33 2.76 1.52 -20.85
CA MET A 33 3.52 0.56 -21.65
C MET A 33 2.63 -0.47 -22.31
N GLY A 34 1.35 -0.38 -22.12
CA GLY A 34 0.44 -1.33 -22.73
C GLY A 34 0.36 -2.66 -21.99
N LEU A 35 0.87 -2.71 -20.79
CA LEU A 35 0.86 -3.95 -20.01
C LEU A 35 -0.41 -4.00 -19.16
N ASP A 36 -1.51 -4.25 -19.83
CA ASP A 36 -2.81 -4.13 -19.19
C ASP A 36 -3.00 -5.09 -18.03
N LEU A 37 -2.57 -6.33 -18.22
CA LEU A 37 -2.75 -7.29 -17.15
C LEU A 37 -1.89 -6.92 -15.95
N LEU A 38 -0.66 -6.49 -16.20
CA LEU A 38 0.20 -6.08 -15.12
C LEU A 38 -0.39 -4.88 -14.39
N ALA A 39 -0.88 -3.91 -15.15
CA ALA A 39 -1.50 -2.74 -14.55
C ALA A 39 -2.68 -3.16 -13.68
N HIS A 40 -3.46 -4.11 -14.15
CA HIS A 40 -4.59 -4.58 -13.39
C HIS A 40 -4.16 -5.26 -12.10
N LEU A 41 -3.15 -6.10 -12.16
CA LEU A 41 -2.67 -6.79 -10.98
C LEU A 41 -2.11 -5.81 -9.95
N ILE A 42 -1.43 -4.78 -10.43
CA ILE A 42 -0.92 -3.77 -9.55
C ILE A 42 -2.07 -2.99 -8.90
N ALA A 43 -3.10 -2.72 -9.67
CA ALA A 43 -4.26 -2.03 -9.13
C ALA A 43 -4.94 -2.86 -8.05
N VAL A 44 -5.00 -4.16 -8.25
CA VAL A 44 -5.56 -5.04 -7.24
C VAL A 44 -4.70 -5.02 -5.98
N ALA A 45 -3.39 -5.03 -6.17
CA ALA A 45 -2.50 -4.97 -5.03
C ALA A 45 -2.68 -3.65 -4.27
N ARG A 46 -2.90 -2.58 -5.00
CA ARG A 46 -3.13 -1.29 -4.38
C ARG A 46 -4.41 -1.30 -3.55
N CYS A 47 -5.44 -1.93 -4.06
CA CYS A 47 -6.68 -2.06 -3.30
C CYS A 47 -6.43 -2.84 -2.02
N GLU A 48 -5.62 -3.86 -2.10
CA GLU A 48 -5.31 -4.65 -0.93
C GLU A 48 -4.58 -3.80 0.10
N ALA A 49 -3.66 -2.98 -0.35
CA ALA A 49 -2.94 -2.11 0.56
C ALA A 49 -3.89 -1.11 1.23
N SER A 50 -4.83 -0.63 0.46
CA SER A 50 -5.82 0.30 0.97
C SER A 50 -6.67 -0.36 2.03
N GLU A 51 -7.06 -1.58 1.79
CA GLU A 51 -7.86 -2.32 2.75
C GLU A 51 -7.07 -2.62 4.02
N ALA A 52 -5.81 -2.92 3.85
CA ALA A 52 -4.97 -3.17 5.02
C ALA A 52 -4.87 -1.91 5.88
N LEU A 53 -4.75 -0.77 5.24
CA LEU A 53 -4.69 0.48 5.95
C LEU A 53 -5.98 0.73 6.71
N GLU A 54 -7.08 0.50 6.06
CA GLU A 54 -8.37 0.69 6.69
C GLU A 54 -8.55 -0.26 7.86
N HIS A 55 -8.14 -1.50 7.67
CA HIS A 55 -8.25 -2.50 8.70
C HIS A 55 -7.42 -2.11 9.92
N ASP A 56 -6.22 -1.65 9.69
CA ASP A 56 -5.35 -1.21 10.77
C ASP A 56 -5.96 -0.05 11.54
N ARG A 57 -6.56 0.86 10.82
CA ARG A 57 -7.16 2.03 11.47
C ARG A 57 -8.32 1.64 12.34
N ARG A 58 -9.10 0.68 11.91
CA ARG A 58 -10.22 0.21 12.72
C ARG A 58 -9.75 -0.48 13.97
N HIS A 59 -8.70 -1.26 13.84
CA HIS A 59 -8.22 -2.03 14.96
C HIS A 59 -7.28 -1.25 15.84
N GLY A 60 -6.58 -0.33 15.25
CA GLY A 60 -5.55 0.38 15.96
C GLY A 60 -6.07 1.43 16.91
N SER A 61 -7.28 1.77 16.81
CA SER A 61 -7.80 2.80 17.73
C SER A 61 -8.38 2.19 18.95
#